data_27f1945e2a0e92c9d8fbdd341146f98b
#
_entry.id   27f1945e2a0e92c9d8fbdd341146f98b
#
_cell.length_a   1.000
_cell.length_b   1.000
_cell.length_c   1.000
_cell.angle_alpha   90.00
_cell.angle_beta   90.00
_cell.angle_gamma   90.00
#
_symmetry.space_group_name_H-M   'P 1'
#
loop_
_entity.id
_entity.type
_entity.pdbx_description
1 polymer ?
#
loop_
_entity_poly.entity_id
_entity_poly.type
_entity_poly.pdbx_seq_one_letter_code
_entity_poly.pdbx_strand_id
1 'polypeptide(L)'
;MIPALWAVFLAARGTPPGLLVGIIVLGTLATSAAGCVVNDLWDRDIDPQVQRTRSRPLASRALSVRVGLVVALVGFACAYGLAAYLNPLTFWLCVAAAPIIVLYPGAKRVFPVPQLVLSIAWGFAVLISWSAVSCSAIPAATQCLGRETWLLWGATVLWTLAFDTVYAIPDRDDDRRIGINSSALFFGKFSPQAIAVFYTGTIVLLAKLGLVMQLQWTFWIALGVAAIAWGWQYYNLSHGGLPHSPALRLDVLVGFILLAGMIAGV
;
A
#
# COMPACT_ATOMS: atom_id res chain seq x y z
N MET A 1 -5.71 -0.22 -2.51
CA MET A 1 -6.91 -1.05 -2.83
C MET A 1 -6.66 -2.54 -2.61
N ILE A 2 -5.66 -3.17 -3.24
CA ILE A 2 -5.41 -4.63 -3.15
C ILE A 2 -5.37 -5.14 -1.71
N PRO A 3 -4.56 -4.59 -0.77
CA PRO A 3 -4.54 -5.06 0.61
C PRO A 3 -5.86 -4.88 1.37
N ALA A 4 -6.65 -3.87 1.01
CA ALA A 4 -7.98 -3.69 1.58
C ALA A 4 -8.91 -4.86 1.18
N LEU A 5 -8.85 -5.29 -0.08
CA LEU A 5 -9.60 -6.45 -0.56
C LEU A 5 -9.10 -7.75 0.07
N TRP A 6 -7.78 -7.96 0.20
CA TRP A 6 -7.25 -9.11 0.94
C TRP A 6 -7.88 -9.21 2.33
N ALA A 7 -7.89 -8.09 3.07
CA ALA A 7 -8.44 -8.05 4.42
C ALA A 7 -9.94 -8.31 4.46
N VAL A 8 -10.72 -7.70 3.56
CA VAL A 8 -12.18 -7.88 3.51
C VAL A 8 -12.55 -9.34 3.25
N PHE A 9 -11.93 -9.96 2.22
CA PHE A 9 -12.28 -11.33 1.84
C PHE A 9 -11.79 -12.36 2.86
N LEU A 10 -10.61 -12.18 3.44
CA LEU A 10 -10.10 -13.07 4.49
C LEU A 10 -10.92 -12.95 5.78
N ALA A 11 -11.23 -11.74 6.23
CA ALA A 11 -12.02 -11.50 7.44
C ALA A 11 -13.45 -12.06 7.31
N ALA A 12 -14.05 -11.96 6.12
CA ALA A 12 -15.39 -12.47 5.81
C ALA A 12 -15.42 -13.95 5.42
N ARG A 13 -14.27 -14.66 5.46
CA ARG A 13 -14.19 -16.05 5.01
C ARG A 13 -14.80 -16.25 3.62
N GLY A 14 -14.40 -15.39 2.66
CA GLY A 14 -14.75 -15.52 1.23
C GLY A 14 -16.02 -14.80 0.78
N THR A 15 -16.95 -14.49 1.66
CA THR A 15 -18.27 -13.94 1.30
C THR A 15 -18.62 -12.63 2.03
N PRO A 16 -17.88 -11.52 1.77
CA PRO A 16 -18.18 -10.23 2.38
C PRO A 16 -19.51 -9.66 1.85
N PRO A 17 -20.24 -8.88 2.67
CA PRO A 17 -21.42 -8.15 2.19
C PRO A 17 -21.06 -7.20 1.05
N GLY A 18 -21.78 -7.27 -0.08
CA GLY A 18 -21.47 -6.48 -1.29
C GLY A 18 -21.44 -4.97 -1.04
N LEU A 19 -22.37 -4.46 -0.20
CA LEU A 19 -22.40 -3.06 0.19
C LEU A 19 -21.10 -2.64 0.92
N LEU A 20 -20.60 -3.49 1.83
CA LEU A 20 -19.35 -3.23 2.56
C LEU A 20 -18.15 -3.20 1.61
N VAL A 21 -18.08 -4.15 0.66
CA VAL A 21 -17.04 -4.14 -0.38
C VAL A 21 -17.10 -2.83 -1.18
N GLY A 22 -18.31 -2.39 -1.57
CA GLY A 22 -18.51 -1.12 -2.27
C GLY A 22 -18.00 0.09 -1.46
N ILE A 23 -18.33 0.17 -0.17
CA ILE A 23 -17.85 1.24 0.72
C ILE A 23 -16.32 1.23 0.83
N ILE A 24 -15.71 0.06 1.02
CA ILE A 24 -14.24 -0.07 1.13
C ILE A 24 -13.55 0.30 -0.17
N VAL A 25 -14.05 -0.16 -1.32
CA VAL A 25 -13.49 0.18 -2.63
C VAL A 25 -13.58 1.68 -2.90
N LEU A 26 -14.77 2.27 -2.77
CA LEU A 26 -14.98 3.69 -3.02
C LEU A 26 -14.21 4.57 -2.03
N GLY A 27 -14.20 4.20 -0.74
CA GLY A 27 -13.43 4.90 0.29
C GLY A 27 -11.93 4.85 0.02
N THR A 28 -11.40 3.68 -0.40
CA THR A 28 -10.00 3.54 -0.77
C THR A 28 -9.65 4.35 -2.02
N LEU A 29 -10.52 4.38 -3.03
CA LEU A 29 -10.30 5.19 -4.23
C LEU A 29 -10.30 6.68 -3.90
N ALA A 30 -11.27 7.15 -3.12
CA ALA A 30 -11.37 8.54 -2.70
C ALA A 30 -10.14 8.97 -1.88
N THR A 31 -9.73 8.15 -0.89
CA THR A 31 -8.54 8.41 -0.07
C THR A 31 -7.26 8.36 -0.91
N SER A 32 -7.12 7.41 -1.83
CA SER A 32 -5.95 7.31 -2.71
C SER A 32 -5.85 8.52 -3.63
N ALA A 33 -6.96 8.96 -4.23
CA ALA A 33 -6.98 10.14 -5.08
C ALA A 33 -6.59 11.40 -4.28
N ALA A 34 -7.19 11.60 -3.10
CA ALA A 34 -6.84 12.71 -2.21
C ALA A 34 -5.36 12.65 -1.79
N GLY A 35 -4.85 11.48 -1.40
CA GLY A 35 -3.46 11.28 -1.01
C GLY A 35 -2.47 11.56 -2.15
N CYS A 36 -2.78 11.16 -3.39
CA CYS A 36 -1.97 11.50 -4.56
C CYS A 36 -1.89 13.01 -4.77
N VAL A 37 -3.04 13.71 -4.68
CA VAL A 37 -3.05 15.17 -4.83
C VAL A 37 -2.30 15.85 -3.70
N VAL A 38 -2.43 15.38 -2.46
CA VAL A 38 -1.64 15.91 -1.33
C VAL A 38 -0.15 15.70 -1.57
N ASN A 39 0.26 14.51 -2.04
CA ASN A 39 1.66 14.27 -2.40
C ASN A 39 2.14 15.24 -3.48
N ASP A 40 1.36 15.43 -4.54
CA ASP A 40 1.71 16.37 -5.63
C ASP A 40 1.75 17.85 -5.15
N LEU A 41 0.94 18.21 -4.14
CA LEU A 41 1.01 19.54 -3.50
C LEU A 41 2.29 19.72 -2.68
N TRP A 42 2.68 18.72 -1.90
CA TRP A 42 3.94 18.71 -1.14
C TRP A 42 5.16 18.79 -2.06
N ASP A 43 5.12 18.01 -3.16
CA ASP A 43 6.25 17.84 -4.07
C ASP A 43 6.19 18.80 -5.28
N ARG A 44 5.27 19.78 -5.27
CA ARG A 44 5.04 20.71 -6.38
C ARG A 44 6.29 21.43 -6.92
N ASP A 45 7.25 21.70 -6.06
CA ASP A 45 8.49 22.38 -6.43
C ASP A 45 9.67 21.39 -6.62
N ILE A 46 9.50 20.12 -6.21
CA ILE A 46 10.44 19.02 -6.38
C ILE A 46 10.18 18.29 -7.70
N ASP A 47 8.95 17.92 -7.97
CA ASP A 47 8.52 17.15 -9.13
C ASP A 47 8.98 17.70 -10.51
N PRO A 48 9.05 19.03 -10.72
CA PRO A 48 9.61 19.57 -11.97
C PRO A 48 11.08 19.20 -12.23
N GLN A 49 11.83 18.85 -11.18
CA GLN A 49 13.24 18.51 -11.23
C GLN A 49 13.49 17.01 -11.45
N VAL A 50 12.45 16.18 -11.35
CA VAL A 50 12.47 14.72 -11.54
C VAL A 50 11.90 14.37 -12.91
N GLN A 51 12.64 13.68 -13.75
CA GLN A 51 12.27 13.39 -15.14
C GLN A 51 10.90 12.71 -15.26
N ARG A 52 10.59 11.76 -14.35
CA ARG A 52 9.34 10.98 -14.35
C ARG A 52 8.12 11.80 -13.94
N THR A 53 8.27 12.79 -13.05
CA THR A 53 7.15 13.50 -12.43
C THR A 53 6.94 14.94 -12.94
N ARG A 54 7.88 15.48 -13.72
CA ARG A 54 7.83 16.86 -14.23
C ARG A 54 6.57 17.21 -15.03
N SER A 55 5.92 16.21 -15.64
CA SER A 55 4.70 16.39 -16.44
C SER A 55 3.41 16.30 -15.61
N ARG A 56 3.50 16.05 -14.29
CA ARG A 56 2.31 16.03 -13.42
C ARG A 56 1.59 17.39 -13.46
N PRO A 57 0.25 17.41 -13.40
CA PRO A 57 -0.50 18.65 -13.58
C PRO A 57 -0.16 19.80 -12.61
N LEU A 58 0.17 19.47 -11.34
CA LEU A 58 0.56 20.47 -10.35
C LEU A 58 2.04 20.90 -10.51
N ALA A 59 2.92 19.97 -10.86
CA ALA A 59 4.33 20.25 -11.14
C ALA A 59 4.53 21.13 -12.37
N SER A 60 3.85 20.79 -13.47
CA SER A 60 3.86 21.55 -14.73
C SER A 60 3.09 22.88 -14.69
N ARG A 61 2.43 23.19 -13.55
CA ARG A 61 1.56 24.35 -13.38
C ARG A 61 0.29 24.36 -14.27
N ALA A 62 -0.06 23.24 -14.90
CA ALA A 62 -1.30 23.09 -15.65
C ALA A 62 -2.54 23.18 -14.75
N LEU A 63 -2.42 22.81 -13.47
CA LEU A 63 -3.43 23.03 -12.44
C LEU A 63 -2.91 23.95 -11.33
N SER A 64 -3.80 24.78 -10.80
CA SER A 64 -3.47 25.65 -9.67
C SER A 64 -3.49 24.88 -8.34
N VAL A 65 -2.75 25.38 -7.34
CA VAL A 65 -2.79 24.86 -5.95
C VAL A 65 -4.22 24.84 -5.39
N ARG A 66 -5.03 25.88 -5.72
CA ARG A 66 -6.43 25.96 -5.27
C ARG A 66 -7.25 24.76 -5.77
N VAL A 67 -7.10 24.40 -7.04
CA VAL A 67 -7.77 23.22 -7.62
C VAL A 67 -7.30 21.95 -6.92
N GLY A 68 -5.99 21.77 -6.71
CA GLY A 68 -5.45 20.64 -5.96
C GLY A 68 -6.05 20.53 -4.55
N LEU A 69 -6.09 21.64 -3.80
CA LEU A 69 -6.67 21.66 -2.46
C LEU A 69 -8.17 21.29 -2.46
N VAL A 70 -8.94 21.81 -3.41
CA VAL A 70 -10.37 21.47 -3.54
C VAL A 70 -10.54 19.97 -3.84
N VAL A 71 -9.77 19.42 -4.77
CA VAL A 71 -9.85 17.98 -5.12
C VAL A 71 -9.47 17.11 -3.91
N ALA A 72 -8.41 17.46 -3.18
CA ALA A 72 -8.02 16.71 -1.97
C ALA A 72 -9.11 16.80 -0.89
N LEU A 73 -9.68 17.98 -0.64
CA LEU A 73 -10.76 18.15 0.35
C LEU A 73 -12.02 17.36 -0.03
N VAL A 74 -12.42 17.41 -1.30
CA VAL A 74 -13.59 16.62 -1.78
C VAL A 74 -13.32 15.13 -1.62
N GLY A 75 -12.12 14.64 -1.99
CA GLY A 75 -11.77 13.24 -1.82
C GLY A 75 -11.79 12.80 -0.36
N PHE A 76 -11.22 13.58 0.56
CA PHE A 76 -11.29 13.27 2.00
C PHE A 76 -12.70 13.39 2.56
N ALA A 77 -13.51 14.36 2.11
CA ALA A 77 -14.91 14.49 2.52
C ALA A 77 -15.75 13.27 2.08
N CYS A 78 -15.54 12.79 0.85
CA CYS A 78 -16.16 11.56 0.37
C CYS A 78 -15.72 10.34 1.19
N ALA A 79 -14.41 10.21 1.47
CA ALA A 79 -13.90 9.12 2.29
C ALA A 79 -14.46 9.17 3.73
N TYR A 80 -14.55 10.36 4.33
CA TYR A 80 -15.14 10.57 5.65
C TYR A 80 -16.64 10.19 5.66
N GLY A 81 -17.40 10.63 4.66
CA GLY A 81 -18.82 10.29 4.53
C GLY A 81 -19.03 8.76 4.43
N LEU A 82 -18.18 8.07 3.66
CA LEU A 82 -18.22 6.60 3.58
C LEU A 82 -17.81 5.94 4.89
N ALA A 83 -16.78 6.45 5.57
CA ALA A 83 -16.33 5.94 6.87
C ALA A 83 -17.39 6.06 7.96
N ALA A 84 -18.26 7.06 7.89
CA ALA A 84 -19.37 7.25 8.84
C ALA A 84 -20.42 6.12 8.84
N TYR A 85 -20.46 5.30 7.78
CA TYR A 85 -21.31 4.09 7.72
C TYR A 85 -20.65 2.86 8.35
N LEU A 86 -19.39 2.95 8.76
CA LEU A 86 -18.65 1.83 9.33
C LEU A 86 -18.79 1.82 10.86
N ASN A 87 -18.42 0.69 11.50
CA ASN A 87 -18.42 0.61 12.94
C ASN A 87 -17.44 1.61 13.59
N PRO A 88 -17.62 1.97 14.87
CA PRO A 88 -16.85 3.02 15.54
C PRO A 88 -15.34 2.80 15.51
N LEU A 89 -14.85 1.56 15.68
CA LEU A 89 -13.42 1.28 15.64
C LEU A 89 -12.85 1.54 14.24
N THR A 90 -13.55 1.06 13.22
CA THR A 90 -13.15 1.27 11.82
C THR A 90 -13.13 2.75 11.46
N PHE A 91 -14.14 3.50 11.91
CA PHE A 91 -14.19 4.95 11.73
C PHE A 91 -12.96 5.64 12.34
N TRP A 92 -12.61 5.31 13.58
CA TRP A 92 -11.45 5.91 14.24
C TRP A 92 -10.12 5.48 13.62
N LEU A 93 -10.03 4.27 13.06
CA LEU A 93 -8.87 3.85 12.26
C LEU A 93 -8.74 4.67 10.96
N CYS A 94 -9.86 5.02 10.30
CA CYS A 94 -9.85 5.94 9.16
C CYS A 94 -9.34 7.32 9.57
N VAL A 95 -9.83 7.85 10.70
CA VAL A 95 -9.37 9.14 11.25
C VAL A 95 -7.88 9.11 11.57
N ALA A 96 -7.38 8.03 12.18
CA ALA A 96 -5.96 7.85 12.52
C ALA A 96 -5.05 7.72 11.29
N ALA A 97 -5.55 7.16 10.19
CA ALA A 97 -4.79 7.06 8.94
C ALA A 97 -4.60 8.41 8.24
N ALA A 98 -5.57 9.33 8.35
CA ALA A 98 -5.56 10.59 7.62
C ALA A 98 -4.30 11.46 7.87
N PRO A 99 -3.86 11.74 9.11
CA PRO A 99 -2.63 12.51 9.33
C PRO A 99 -1.39 11.82 8.76
N ILE A 100 -1.30 10.50 8.80
CA ILE A 100 -0.17 9.76 8.24
C ILE A 100 -0.15 9.93 6.71
N ILE A 101 -1.31 9.83 6.04
CA ILE A 101 -1.45 10.03 4.61
C ILE A 101 -1.10 11.46 4.19
N VAL A 102 -1.47 12.45 4.99
CA VAL A 102 -1.19 13.87 4.69
C VAL A 102 0.27 14.23 4.93
N LEU A 103 0.91 13.64 5.94
CA LEU A 103 2.25 14.02 6.36
C LEU A 103 3.37 13.16 5.74
N TYR A 104 3.06 11.94 5.24
CA TYR A 104 4.10 11.06 4.71
C TYR A 104 4.94 11.68 3.57
N PRO A 105 4.42 12.56 2.68
CA PRO A 105 5.27 13.13 1.65
C PRO A 105 6.38 14.01 2.22
N GLY A 106 6.13 14.63 3.38
CA GLY A 106 7.13 15.36 4.15
C GLY A 106 8.28 14.50 4.68
N ALA A 107 8.06 13.19 4.85
CA ALA A 107 9.09 12.26 5.32
C ALA A 107 10.32 12.22 4.41
N LYS A 108 10.18 12.46 3.10
CA LYS A 108 11.30 12.53 2.15
C LYS A 108 12.35 13.57 2.54
N ARG A 109 11.99 14.58 3.34
CA ARG A 109 12.88 15.67 3.75
C ARG A 109 13.64 15.39 5.04
N VAL A 110 13.11 14.51 5.90
CA VAL A 110 13.61 14.31 7.27
C VAL A 110 13.94 12.86 7.63
N PHE A 111 13.36 11.88 6.92
CA PHE A 111 13.48 10.48 7.26
C PHE A 111 14.22 9.70 6.16
N PRO A 112 15.22 8.87 6.49
CA PRO A 112 16.08 8.22 5.50
C PRO A 112 15.36 7.18 4.62
N VAL A 113 14.27 6.57 5.12
CA VAL A 113 13.48 5.56 4.41
C VAL A 113 11.99 5.97 4.40
N PRO A 114 11.61 7.04 3.66
CA PRO A 114 10.24 7.56 3.66
C PRO A 114 9.21 6.53 3.19
N GLN A 115 9.62 5.55 2.39
CA GLN A 115 8.80 4.42 1.96
C GLN A 115 8.26 3.58 3.12
N LEU A 116 8.95 3.55 4.27
CA LEU A 116 8.45 2.89 5.47
C LEU A 116 7.22 3.63 6.04
N VAL A 117 7.22 4.95 6.02
CA VAL A 117 6.07 5.75 6.47
C VAL A 117 4.87 5.51 5.55
N LEU A 118 5.10 5.48 4.23
CA LEU A 118 4.07 5.15 3.25
C LEU A 118 3.54 3.71 3.45
N SER A 119 4.41 2.74 3.69
CA SER A 119 3.99 1.34 3.89
C SER A 119 3.13 1.16 5.14
N ILE A 120 3.41 1.90 6.21
CA ILE A 120 2.55 1.95 7.41
C ILE A 120 1.19 2.56 7.06
N ALA A 121 1.15 3.67 6.29
CA ALA A 121 -0.11 4.26 5.82
C ALA A 121 -0.94 3.25 5.02
N TRP A 122 -0.31 2.47 4.15
CA TRP A 122 -0.97 1.39 3.40
C TRP A 122 -1.44 0.25 4.32
N GLY A 123 -0.70 -0.04 5.39
CA GLY A 123 -1.09 -1.01 6.41
C GLY A 123 -2.43 -0.70 7.07
N PHE A 124 -2.80 0.59 7.19
CA PHE A 124 -4.12 0.98 7.69
C PHE A 124 -5.26 0.44 6.82
N ALA A 125 -5.06 0.23 5.54
CA ALA A 125 -6.07 -0.38 4.68
C ALA A 125 -6.46 -1.80 5.16
N VAL A 126 -5.50 -2.56 5.70
CA VAL A 126 -5.76 -3.87 6.30
C VAL A 126 -6.56 -3.73 7.60
N LEU A 127 -6.12 -2.85 8.51
CA LEU A 127 -6.79 -2.65 9.80
C LEU A 127 -8.22 -2.17 9.63
N ILE A 128 -8.44 -1.18 8.76
CA ILE A 128 -9.74 -0.61 8.42
C ILE A 128 -10.65 -1.69 7.82
N SER A 129 -10.18 -2.41 6.82
CA SER A 129 -10.99 -3.39 6.11
C SER A 129 -11.31 -4.62 6.96
N TRP A 130 -10.32 -5.09 7.74
CA TRP A 130 -10.53 -6.21 8.67
C TRP A 130 -11.53 -5.84 9.77
N SER A 131 -11.34 -4.69 10.42
CA SER A 131 -12.24 -4.23 11.48
C SER A 131 -13.66 -3.95 10.97
N ALA A 132 -13.81 -3.49 9.74
CA ALA A 132 -15.11 -3.26 9.13
C ALA A 132 -15.95 -4.53 9.04
N VAL A 133 -15.31 -5.68 8.84
CA VAL A 133 -15.97 -7.00 8.83
C VAL A 133 -16.10 -7.55 10.25
N SER A 134 -14.97 -7.75 10.93
CA SER A 134 -14.92 -8.55 12.17
C SER A 134 -15.48 -7.83 13.39
N CYS A 135 -15.34 -6.50 13.46
CA CYS A 135 -15.79 -5.74 14.62
C CYS A 135 -17.26 -5.33 14.57
N SER A 136 -17.94 -5.57 13.47
CA SER A 136 -19.39 -5.37 13.36
C SER A 136 -20.19 -6.44 14.13
N ALA A 137 -19.58 -7.62 14.33
CA ALA A 137 -20.20 -8.75 15.01
C ALA A 137 -19.81 -8.89 16.50
N ILE A 138 -18.74 -8.22 16.95
CA ILE A 138 -18.17 -8.39 18.30
C ILE A 138 -18.11 -7.04 19.01
N PRO A 139 -18.75 -6.86 20.18
CA PRO A 139 -18.80 -5.58 20.90
C PRO A 139 -17.44 -5.10 21.45
N ALA A 140 -16.46 -6.00 21.65
CA ALA A 140 -15.16 -5.67 22.23
C ALA A 140 -14.12 -5.41 21.15
N ALA A 141 -13.75 -4.15 20.96
CA ALA A 141 -12.78 -3.68 19.96
C ALA A 141 -11.42 -4.41 20.00
N THR A 142 -10.97 -4.87 21.16
CA THR A 142 -9.68 -5.54 21.33
C THR A 142 -9.66 -7.00 20.85
N GLN A 143 -10.82 -7.61 20.65
CA GLN A 143 -10.91 -9.03 20.26
C GLN A 143 -11.05 -9.23 18.75
N CYS A 144 -11.41 -8.20 18.00
CA CYS A 144 -11.67 -8.32 16.56
C CYS A 144 -10.44 -8.10 15.67
N LEU A 145 -9.35 -7.53 16.20
CA LEU A 145 -8.06 -7.42 15.53
C LEU A 145 -7.10 -8.50 16.07
N GLY A 146 -7.33 -9.73 15.65
CA GLY A 146 -6.57 -10.89 16.09
C GLY A 146 -5.20 -11.04 15.44
N ARG A 147 -4.56 -12.17 15.69
CA ARG A 147 -3.24 -12.52 15.15
C ARG A 147 -3.21 -12.48 13.62
N GLU A 148 -4.28 -12.90 12.98
CA GLU A 148 -4.44 -12.94 11.52
C GLU A 148 -4.34 -11.53 10.92
N THR A 149 -4.99 -10.57 11.57
CA THR A 149 -4.94 -9.15 11.15
C THR A 149 -3.52 -8.61 11.16
N TRP A 150 -2.77 -8.87 12.23
CA TRP A 150 -1.41 -8.37 12.37
C TRP A 150 -0.41 -9.07 11.44
N LEU A 151 -0.63 -10.36 11.15
CA LEU A 151 0.15 -11.07 10.13
C LEU A 151 -0.07 -10.47 8.74
N LEU A 152 -1.33 -10.20 8.37
CA LEU A 152 -1.66 -9.57 7.10
C LEU A 152 -1.17 -8.13 7.02
N TRP A 153 -1.30 -7.37 8.13
CA TRP A 153 -0.76 -6.02 8.25
C TRP A 153 0.75 -5.99 8.01
N GLY A 154 1.50 -6.84 8.72
CA GLY A 154 2.95 -6.93 8.56
C GLY A 154 3.37 -7.35 7.14
N ALA A 155 2.66 -8.32 6.55
CA ALA A 155 2.88 -8.72 5.16
C ALA A 155 2.64 -7.56 4.20
N THR A 156 1.58 -6.78 4.40
CA THR A 156 1.27 -5.60 3.59
C THR A 156 2.33 -4.52 3.73
N VAL A 157 2.80 -4.25 4.95
CA VAL A 157 3.85 -3.26 5.20
C VAL A 157 5.15 -3.64 4.47
N LEU A 158 5.58 -4.89 4.59
CA LEU A 158 6.79 -5.37 3.92
C LEU A 158 6.64 -5.39 2.40
N TRP A 159 5.50 -5.85 1.89
CA TRP A 159 5.21 -5.84 0.45
C TRP A 159 5.23 -4.43 -0.13
N THR A 160 4.56 -3.49 0.54
CA THR A 160 4.54 -2.09 0.09
C THR A 160 5.93 -1.46 0.15
N LEU A 161 6.70 -1.74 1.21
CA LEU A 161 8.07 -1.25 1.34
C LEU A 161 8.98 -1.78 0.23
N ALA A 162 8.86 -3.06 -0.13
CA ALA A 162 9.59 -3.66 -1.25
C ALA A 162 9.19 -3.01 -2.58
N PHE A 163 7.89 -2.99 -2.88
CA PHE A 163 7.30 -2.42 -4.07
C PHE A 163 7.71 -0.95 -4.28
N ASP A 164 7.58 -0.13 -3.24
CA ASP A 164 7.88 1.29 -3.33
C ASP A 164 9.41 1.57 -3.38
N THR A 165 10.22 0.65 -2.84
CA THR A 165 11.68 0.69 -3.03
C THR A 165 12.06 0.38 -4.48
N VAL A 166 11.44 -0.61 -5.12
CA VAL A 166 11.60 -0.87 -6.57
C VAL A 166 11.24 0.38 -7.37
N TYR A 167 10.15 1.05 -6.98
CA TYR A 167 9.66 2.26 -7.62
C TYR A 167 10.60 3.46 -7.50
N ALA A 168 11.37 3.52 -6.42
CA ALA A 168 12.32 4.60 -6.15
C ALA A 168 13.67 4.43 -6.89
N ILE A 169 13.99 3.23 -7.42
CA ILE A 169 15.30 2.99 -8.07
C ILE A 169 15.53 3.90 -9.29
N PRO A 170 14.57 4.10 -10.21
CA PRO A 170 14.76 4.99 -11.36
C PRO A 170 15.01 6.45 -11.00
N ASP A 171 14.44 6.92 -9.90
CA ASP A 171 14.52 8.31 -9.46
C ASP A 171 15.79 8.59 -8.60
N ARG A 172 16.60 7.57 -8.30
CA ARG A 172 17.70 7.64 -7.32
C ARG A 172 18.72 8.75 -7.61
N ASP A 173 19.06 8.98 -8.86
CA ASP A 173 20.06 10.00 -9.22
C ASP A 173 19.46 11.40 -9.17
N ASP A 174 18.19 11.56 -9.51
CA ASP A 174 17.44 12.80 -9.32
C ASP A 174 17.26 13.12 -7.83
N ASP A 175 16.86 12.14 -7.01
CA ASP A 175 16.71 12.28 -5.56
C ASP A 175 18.01 12.74 -4.90
N ARG A 176 19.16 12.15 -5.31
CA ARG A 176 20.48 12.55 -4.82
C ARG A 176 20.80 13.97 -5.18
N ARG A 177 20.54 14.39 -6.43
CA ARG A 177 20.82 15.75 -6.92
C ARG A 177 19.99 16.80 -6.22
N ILE A 178 18.73 16.46 -5.89
CA ILE A 178 17.77 17.37 -5.24
C ILE A 178 17.98 17.41 -3.72
N GLY A 179 18.62 16.38 -3.15
CA GLY A 179 18.88 16.28 -1.72
C GLY A 179 17.67 15.78 -0.91
N ILE A 180 16.83 14.94 -1.52
CA ILE A 180 15.72 14.26 -0.82
C ILE A 180 16.07 12.80 -0.53
N ASN A 181 15.45 12.26 0.53
CA ASN A 181 15.66 10.88 0.94
C ASN A 181 14.78 9.90 0.16
N SER A 182 15.31 8.70 -0.10
CA SER A 182 14.55 7.56 -0.58
C SER A 182 15.18 6.25 -0.12
N SER A 183 14.39 5.18 -0.05
CA SER A 183 14.90 3.84 0.28
C SER A 183 15.94 3.36 -0.74
N ALA A 184 15.79 3.73 -2.01
CA ALA A 184 16.76 3.41 -3.05
C ALA A 184 18.11 4.11 -2.83
N LEU A 185 18.13 5.34 -2.28
CA LEU A 185 19.35 6.03 -1.86
C LEU A 185 19.93 5.39 -0.61
N PHE A 186 19.09 5.12 0.40
CA PHE A 186 19.51 4.55 1.68
C PHE A 186 20.20 3.18 1.51
N PHE A 187 19.59 2.27 0.76
CA PHE A 187 20.16 0.94 0.50
C PHE A 187 21.24 0.96 -0.58
N GLY A 188 21.26 1.96 -1.44
CA GLY A 188 22.27 2.14 -2.50
C GLY A 188 22.42 0.89 -3.37
N LYS A 189 23.64 0.34 -3.45
CA LYS A 189 23.94 -0.90 -4.20
C LYS A 189 23.28 -2.16 -3.62
N PHE A 190 22.85 -2.12 -2.37
CA PHE A 190 22.15 -3.22 -1.69
C PHE A 190 20.64 -3.17 -1.84
N SER A 191 20.09 -2.25 -2.66
CA SER A 191 18.64 -2.17 -2.90
C SER A 191 18.02 -3.50 -3.36
N PRO A 192 18.61 -4.29 -4.28
CA PRO A 192 18.06 -5.59 -4.66
C PRO A 192 17.97 -6.56 -3.47
N GLN A 193 18.99 -6.62 -2.62
CA GLN A 193 19.01 -7.49 -1.44
C GLN A 193 17.96 -7.06 -0.41
N ALA A 194 17.83 -5.76 -0.16
CA ALA A 194 16.81 -5.23 0.74
C ALA A 194 15.39 -5.58 0.25
N ILE A 195 15.12 -5.40 -1.03
CA ILE A 195 13.86 -5.78 -1.67
C ILE A 195 13.59 -7.29 -1.50
N ALA A 196 14.61 -8.15 -1.74
CA ALA A 196 14.47 -9.58 -1.55
C ALA A 196 14.15 -9.97 -0.09
N VAL A 197 14.77 -9.31 0.88
CA VAL A 197 14.47 -9.50 2.31
C VAL A 197 13.02 -9.12 2.62
N PHE A 198 12.53 -8.01 2.10
CA PHE A 198 11.15 -7.57 2.33
C PHE A 198 10.13 -8.52 1.69
N TYR A 199 10.35 -8.97 0.45
CA TYR A 199 9.48 -9.96 -0.18
C TYR A 199 9.53 -11.32 0.53
N THR A 200 10.71 -11.76 0.97
CA THR A 200 10.84 -12.99 1.77
C THR A 200 10.05 -12.87 3.07
N GLY A 201 10.17 -11.73 3.78
CA GLY A 201 9.35 -11.46 4.96
C GLY A 201 7.85 -11.47 4.67
N THR A 202 7.43 -10.90 3.54
CA THR A 202 6.03 -10.95 3.07
C THR A 202 5.57 -12.39 2.88
N ILE A 203 6.35 -13.23 2.18
CA ILE A 203 6.04 -14.64 1.95
C ILE A 203 5.91 -15.39 3.28
N VAL A 204 6.86 -15.19 4.21
CA VAL A 204 6.85 -15.84 5.52
C VAL A 204 5.61 -15.45 6.33
N LEU A 205 5.24 -14.16 6.34
CA LEU A 205 4.05 -13.70 7.06
C LEU A 205 2.75 -14.20 6.42
N LEU A 206 2.66 -14.20 5.08
CA LEU A 206 1.51 -14.76 4.37
C LEU A 206 1.42 -16.29 4.56
N ALA A 207 2.55 -17.01 4.55
CA ALA A 207 2.55 -18.45 4.86
C ALA A 207 2.06 -18.74 6.29
N LYS A 208 2.53 -17.95 7.28
CA LYS A 208 2.01 -18.05 8.66
C LYS A 208 0.53 -17.75 8.74
N LEU A 209 0.06 -16.73 8.00
CA LEU A 209 -1.37 -16.40 7.89
C LEU A 209 -2.16 -17.57 7.32
N GLY A 210 -1.68 -18.17 6.21
CA GLY A 210 -2.31 -19.33 5.59
C GLY A 210 -2.43 -20.52 6.53
N LEU A 211 -1.40 -20.80 7.35
CA LEU A 211 -1.43 -21.85 8.37
C LEU A 211 -2.42 -21.53 9.49
N VAL A 212 -2.42 -20.30 10.02
CA VAL A 212 -3.32 -19.88 11.11
C VAL A 212 -4.79 -19.91 10.66
N MET A 213 -5.06 -19.46 9.44
CA MET A 213 -6.41 -19.42 8.87
C MET A 213 -6.84 -20.75 8.23
N GLN A 214 -5.93 -21.74 8.14
CA GLN A 214 -6.14 -23.03 7.49
C GLN A 214 -6.59 -22.90 6.04
N LEU A 215 -5.91 -21.98 5.30
CA LEU A 215 -6.24 -21.72 3.90
C LEU A 215 -5.92 -22.94 3.01
N GLN A 216 -6.78 -23.16 2.00
CA GLN A 216 -6.69 -24.31 1.11
C GLN A 216 -5.54 -24.19 0.09
N TRP A 217 -5.32 -25.22 -0.69
CA TRP A 217 -4.22 -25.36 -1.65
C TRP A 217 -4.14 -24.26 -2.71
N THR A 218 -5.28 -23.63 -3.09
CA THR A 218 -5.34 -22.53 -4.02
C THR A 218 -4.54 -21.30 -3.55
N PHE A 219 -4.61 -20.99 -2.25
CA PHE A 219 -3.79 -19.95 -1.65
C PHE A 219 -2.29 -20.27 -1.74
N TRP A 220 -1.90 -21.52 -1.47
CA TRP A 220 -0.49 -21.94 -1.50
C TRP A 220 0.09 -21.91 -2.91
N ILE A 221 -0.70 -22.22 -3.94
CA ILE A 221 -0.29 -22.04 -5.33
C ILE A 221 -0.07 -20.56 -5.62
N ALA A 222 -1.01 -19.69 -5.25
CA ALA A 222 -0.87 -18.24 -5.47
C ALA A 222 0.37 -17.68 -4.76
N LEU A 223 0.65 -18.12 -3.53
CA LEU A 223 1.86 -17.74 -2.79
C LEU A 223 3.14 -18.25 -3.47
N GLY A 224 3.13 -19.46 -4.01
CA GLY A 224 4.25 -20.01 -4.79
C GLY A 224 4.51 -19.21 -6.07
N VAL A 225 3.46 -18.83 -6.80
CA VAL A 225 3.57 -17.96 -7.98
C VAL A 225 4.14 -16.60 -7.60
N ALA A 226 3.69 -16.01 -6.49
CA ALA A 226 4.23 -14.75 -5.97
C ALA A 226 5.72 -14.87 -5.64
N ALA A 227 6.14 -15.96 -4.99
CA ALA A 227 7.54 -16.21 -4.63
C ALA A 227 8.43 -16.32 -5.88
N ILE A 228 7.97 -17.03 -6.93
CA ILE A 228 8.68 -17.16 -8.20
C ILE A 228 8.80 -15.79 -8.89
N ALA A 229 7.70 -15.02 -8.95
CA ALA A 229 7.69 -13.70 -9.58
C ALA A 229 8.65 -12.72 -8.90
N TRP A 230 8.66 -12.67 -7.57
CA TRP A 230 9.57 -11.82 -6.81
C TRP A 230 11.03 -12.31 -6.85
N GLY A 231 11.26 -13.63 -6.90
CA GLY A 231 12.57 -14.21 -7.15
C GLY A 231 13.14 -13.81 -8.53
N TRP A 232 12.29 -13.84 -9.55
CA TRP A 232 12.65 -13.36 -10.90
C TRP A 232 12.94 -11.85 -10.90
N GLN A 233 12.14 -11.04 -10.20
CA GLN A 233 12.36 -9.60 -10.07
C GLN A 233 13.71 -9.32 -9.38
N TYR A 234 14.04 -10.04 -8.29
CA TYR A 234 15.34 -9.95 -7.64
C TYR A 234 16.48 -10.28 -8.59
N TYR A 235 16.35 -11.37 -9.35
CA TYR A 235 17.37 -11.79 -10.32
C TYR A 235 17.65 -10.67 -11.34
N ASN A 236 16.60 -10.10 -11.93
CA ASN A 236 16.73 -9.02 -12.90
C ASN A 236 17.38 -7.77 -12.31
N LEU A 237 16.95 -7.34 -11.12
CA LEU A 237 17.52 -6.18 -10.44
C LEU A 237 19.00 -6.37 -10.10
N SER A 238 19.41 -7.59 -9.72
CA SER A 238 20.78 -7.92 -9.36
C SER A 238 21.71 -7.95 -10.57
N HIS A 239 21.19 -8.16 -11.77
CA HIS A 239 21.95 -8.19 -13.02
C HIS A 239 21.83 -6.87 -13.83
N GLY A 240 21.47 -5.78 -13.18
CA GLY A 240 21.42 -4.46 -13.81
C GLY A 240 20.17 -4.19 -14.65
N GLY A 241 19.17 -5.05 -14.58
CA GLY A 241 17.85 -4.78 -15.15
C GLY A 241 17.20 -3.59 -14.45
N LEU A 242 16.86 -2.55 -15.22
CA LEU A 242 16.16 -1.41 -14.65
C LEU A 242 14.68 -1.74 -14.43
N PRO A 243 14.11 -1.33 -13.27
CA PRO A 243 12.70 -1.44 -13.04
C PRO A 243 11.96 -0.38 -13.87
N HIS A 244 11.60 -0.74 -15.08
CA HIS A 244 10.69 0.06 -15.89
C HIS A 244 9.27 -0.45 -15.70
N SER A 245 8.29 0.15 -16.37
CA SER A 245 6.87 -0.18 -16.29
C SER A 245 6.48 -1.68 -16.11
N PRO A 246 7.27 -2.67 -16.60
CA PRO A 246 7.00 -4.09 -16.36
C PRO A 246 7.10 -4.52 -14.89
N ALA A 247 8.05 -3.99 -14.11
CA ALA A 247 8.23 -4.39 -12.70
C ALA A 247 7.02 -3.98 -11.84
N LEU A 248 6.47 -2.80 -12.09
CA LEU A 248 5.27 -2.29 -11.43
C LEU A 248 4.02 -3.11 -11.76
N ARG A 249 3.88 -3.47 -13.04
CA ARG A 249 2.77 -4.31 -13.50
C ARG A 249 2.86 -5.70 -12.85
N LEU A 250 4.08 -6.21 -12.64
CA LEU A 250 4.30 -7.48 -11.96
C LEU A 250 3.76 -7.47 -10.53
N ASP A 251 4.10 -6.44 -9.73
CA ASP A 251 3.66 -6.37 -8.33
C ASP A 251 2.14 -6.21 -8.20
N VAL A 252 1.51 -5.43 -9.07
CA VAL A 252 0.05 -5.33 -9.13
C VAL A 252 -0.58 -6.67 -9.53
N LEU A 253 -0.02 -7.35 -10.52
CA LEU A 253 -0.49 -8.66 -10.96
C LEU A 253 -0.37 -9.70 -9.84
N VAL A 254 0.78 -9.77 -9.17
CA VAL A 254 1.01 -10.65 -8.01
C VAL A 254 -0.01 -10.34 -6.91
N GLY A 255 -0.29 -9.06 -6.65
CA GLY A 255 -1.31 -8.66 -5.68
C GLY A 255 -2.70 -9.21 -5.99
N PHE A 256 -3.10 -9.22 -7.27
CA PHE A 256 -4.37 -9.82 -7.70
C PHE A 256 -4.35 -11.34 -7.71
N ILE A 257 -3.22 -11.98 -8.04
CA ILE A 257 -3.05 -13.45 -7.94
C ILE A 257 -3.22 -13.90 -6.49
N LEU A 258 -2.58 -13.19 -5.55
CA LEU A 258 -2.76 -13.46 -4.12
C LEU A 258 -4.20 -13.25 -3.68
N LEU A 259 -4.88 -12.19 -4.15
CA LEU A 259 -6.30 -11.97 -3.87
C LEU A 259 -7.16 -13.15 -4.35
N ALA A 260 -6.96 -13.59 -5.59
CA ALA A 260 -7.69 -14.74 -6.12
C ALA A 260 -7.42 -16.02 -5.32
N GLY A 261 -6.14 -16.26 -4.95
CA GLY A 261 -5.76 -17.39 -4.10
C GLY A 261 -6.38 -17.31 -2.69
N MET A 262 -6.49 -16.12 -2.11
CA MET A 262 -7.14 -15.90 -0.82
C MET A 262 -8.65 -16.16 -0.90
N ILE A 263 -9.34 -15.63 -1.94
CA ILE A 263 -10.78 -15.83 -2.13
C ILE A 263 -11.11 -17.32 -2.34
N ALA A 264 -10.33 -18.00 -3.15
CA ALA A 264 -10.55 -19.42 -3.45
C ALA A 264 -10.04 -20.36 -2.35
N GLY A 265 -9.26 -19.87 -1.40
CA GLY A 265 -8.61 -20.66 -0.35
C GLY A 265 -9.27 -20.56 1.03
N VAL A 266 -10.29 -19.74 1.21
CA VAL A 266 -11.01 -19.59 2.50
C VAL A 266 -12.15 -20.56 2.68
#